data_9cad4cc1620194eca38af4762b9cacf7
#
_entry.id   9cad4cc1620194eca38af4762b9cacf7
#
_cell.length_a   1.000
_cell.length_b   1.000
_cell.length_c   1.000
_cell.angle_alpha   90.00
_cell.angle_beta   90.00
_cell.angle_gamma   90.00
#
_symmetry.space_group_name_H-M   'P 1'
#
loop_
_entity.id
_entity.type
_entity.pdbx_description
1 polymer ?
#
loop_
_entity_poly.entity_id
_entity_poly.type
_entity_poly.pdbx_seq_one_letter_code
_entity_poly.pdbx_strand_id
1 'polypeptide(L)'
;MVFLLQQMMLYAVPLMIVALAGVCAERSGIINLALEGIMIFGAFMGVVFVRMFQEGGWTQDQGQLIMLISLLLSGICGIIFSMLLAFSAINLKADQTIGGTALNMLAPALVMFFIYMIVQQNSMGMVTGGAAGWFMIKPSTFGYPKGYSFGPFLDFFINKVYLTTYICIIIFILVSIFLYKTKTGMRLRSCGENPQAADSLGINVYKMRYLGVGLSGFLAGVGGFTFSMTTANMTSNGDVAGYGFLALAVMIFGNWTPLNIAGGSILFGLFKCIAATYSTLDINGDGVFALNEIGISPYVYRMLPYVITLIVLAFTSKSSRVPKAEGIPYDKGMR
;
A
#
# COMPACT_ATOMS: atom_id res chain seq x y z
N MET A 1 20.58 -14.37 -5.85
CA MET A 1 20.10 -13.21 -6.65
C MET A 1 18.58 -13.26 -6.89
N VAL A 2 18.01 -14.33 -7.53
CA VAL A 2 16.55 -14.45 -7.80
C VAL A 2 15.71 -14.30 -6.52
N PHE A 3 16.07 -15.01 -5.45
CA PHE A 3 15.39 -14.95 -4.16
C PHE A 3 15.34 -13.52 -3.57
N LEU A 4 16.44 -12.78 -3.62
CA LEU A 4 16.50 -11.40 -3.13
C LEU A 4 15.55 -10.48 -3.91
N LEU A 5 15.51 -10.61 -5.25
CA LEU A 5 14.60 -9.84 -6.09
C LEU A 5 13.13 -10.17 -5.80
N GLN A 6 12.80 -11.45 -5.58
CA GLN A 6 11.45 -11.85 -5.18
C GLN A 6 11.06 -11.26 -3.83
N GLN A 7 11.94 -11.36 -2.83
CA GLN A 7 11.71 -10.77 -1.51
C GLN A 7 11.57 -9.25 -1.59
N MET A 8 12.41 -8.57 -2.35
CA MET A 8 12.31 -7.12 -2.58
C MET A 8 10.94 -6.72 -3.13
N MET A 9 10.36 -7.50 -4.07
CA MET A 9 9.03 -7.22 -4.62
C MET A 9 7.93 -7.32 -3.58
N LEU A 10 8.03 -8.22 -2.59
CA LEU A 10 7.05 -8.34 -1.51
C LEU A 10 6.97 -7.08 -0.63
N TYR A 11 8.10 -6.37 -0.47
CA TYR A 11 8.16 -5.10 0.25
C TYR A 11 7.85 -3.89 -0.63
N ALA A 12 8.26 -3.92 -1.90
CA ALA A 12 8.12 -2.78 -2.82
C ALA A 12 6.68 -2.59 -3.33
N VAL A 13 5.95 -3.68 -3.61
CA VAL A 13 4.64 -3.60 -4.24
C VAL A 13 3.56 -2.97 -3.35
N PRO A 14 3.41 -3.34 -2.05
CA PRO A 14 2.49 -2.63 -1.16
C PRO A 14 2.81 -1.13 -1.09
N LEU A 15 4.09 -0.78 -1.00
CA LEU A 15 4.57 0.59 -0.95
C LEU A 15 4.21 1.37 -2.22
N MET A 16 4.39 0.75 -3.39
CA MET A 16 4.10 1.33 -4.69
C MET A 16 2.62 1.67 -4.86
N ILE A 17 1.71 0.77 -4.46
CA ILE A 17 0.26 0.97 -4.53
C ILE A 17 -0.18 2.09 -3.59
N VAL A 18 0.32 2.11 -2.35
CA VAL A 18 -0.05 3.14 -1.37
C VAL A 18 0.53 4.51 -1.73
N ALA A 19 1.73 4.57 -2.32
CA ALA A 19 2.27 5.83 -2.84
C ALA A 19 1.42 6.39 -3.99
N LEU A 20 0.91 5.52 -4.89
CA LEU A 20 -0.03 5.95 -5.93
C LEU A 20 -1.39 6.36 -5.34
N ALA A 21 -1.81 5.76 -4.24
CA ALA A 21 -3.00 6.18 -3.49
C ALA A 21 -2.89 7.65 -3.05
N GLY A 22 -1.75 8.04 -2.50
CA GLY A 22 -1.46 9.44 -2.15
C GLY A 22 -1.59 10.37 -3.37
N VAL A 23 -1.00 9.99 -4.51
CA VAL A 23 -1.12 10.79 -5.76
C VAL A 23 -2.57 10.99 -6.17
N CYS A 24 -3.44 9.98 -6.04
CA CYS A 24 -4.85 10.10 -6.42
C CYS A 24 -5.58 11.17 -5.60
N ALA A 25 -5.34 11.24 -4.29
CA ALA A 25 -5.93 12.23 -3.41
C ALA A 25 -5.34 13.63 -3.68
N GLU A 26 -4.01 13.77 -3.64
CA GLU A 26 -3.34 15.07 -3.75
C GLU A 26 -3.53 15.72 -5.13
N ARG A 27 -3.53 14.92 -6.21
CA ARG A 27 -3.88 15.40 -7.54
C ARG A 27 -5.34 15.88 -7.67
N SER A 28 -6.21 15.54 -6.73
CA SER A 28 -7.57 16.11 -6.63
C SER A 28 -7.62 17.40 -5.79
N GLY A 29 -6.53 17.76 -5.10
CA GLY A 29 -6.41 18.90 -4.22
C GLY A 29 -6.68 18.59 -2.73
N ILE A 30 -6.73 17.31 -2.35
CA ILE A 30 -6.91 16.86 -0.96
C ILE A 30 -5.65 16.18 -0.47
N ILE A 31 -5.04 16.71 0.61
CA ILE A 31 -3.92 16.07 1.31
C ILE A 31 -4.44 14.83 2.02
N ASN A 32 -3.85 13.67 1.71
CA ASN A 32 -4.21 12.43 2.40
C ASN A 32 -3.06 11.92 3.29
N LEU A 33 -2.93 12.50 4.46
CA LEU A 33 -2.02 11.98 5.48
C LEU A 33 -2.56 10.72 6.18
N ALA A 34 -3.83 10.36 5.97
CA ALA A 34 -4.45 9.18 6.60
C ALA A 34 -4.05 7.85 5.94
N LEU A 35 -3.10 7.82 5.01
CA LEU A 35 -2.72 6.60 4.28
C LEU A 35 -2.30 5.46 5.20
N GLU A 36 -1.59 5.75 6.30
CA GLU A 36 -1.21 4.75 7.31
C GLU A 36 -2.46 4.15 7.96
N GLY A 37 -3.39 4.98 8.43
CA GLY A 37 -4.63 4.52 9.07
C GLY A 37 -5.54 3.75 8.13
N ILE A 38 -5.70 4.20 6.87
CA ILE A 38 -6.49 3.50 5.86
C ILE A 38 -5.86 2.12 5.54
N MET A 39 -4.53 2.07 5.47
CA MET A 39 -3.77 0.85 5.24
C MET A 39 -3.92 -0.14 6.40
N ILE A 40 -3.86 0.34 7.67
CA ILE A 40 -4.11 -0.46 8.88
C ILE A 40 -5.52 -1.05 8.84
N PHE A 41 -6.52 -0.23 8.55
CA PHE A 41 -7.91 -0.67 8.49
C PHE A 41 -8.12 -1.68 7.35
N GLY A 42 -7.54 -1.44 6.17
CA GLY A 42 -7.57 -2.37 5.03
C GLY A 42 -6.89 -3.71 5.34
N ALA A 43 -5.72 -3.69 5.98
CA ALA A 43 -5.01 -4.89 6.41
C ALA A 43 -5.86 -5.73 7.39
N PHE A 44 -6.47 -5.08 8.38
CA PHE A 44 -7.35 -5.73 9.34
C PHE A 44 -8.58 -6.36 8.66
N MET A 45 -9.31 -5.59 7.86
CA MET A 45 -10.51 -6.10 7.16
C MET A 45 -10.17 -7.25 6.23
N GLY A 46 -9.02 -7.20 5.56
CA GLY A 46 -8.53 -8.31 4.74
C GLY A 46 -8.31 -9.60 5.53
N VAL A 47 -7.71 -9.50 6.73
CA VAL A 47 -7.55 -10.66 7.63
C VAL A 47 -8.90 -11.17 8.14
N VAL A 48 -9.82 -10.25 8.50
CA VAL A 48 -11.19 -10.63 8.92
C VAL A 48 -11.90 -11.43 7.84
N PHE A 49 -11.89 -10.96 6.59
CA PHE A 49 -12.57 -11.66 5.50
C PHE A 49 -11.95 -13.03 5.22
N VAL A 50 -10.62 -13.13 5.18
CA VAL A 50 -9.95 -14.43 5.01
C VAL A 50 -10.35 -15.39 6.14
N ARG A 51 -10.35 -14.91 7.39
CA ARG A 51 -10.77 -15.70 8.54
C ARG A 51 -12.23 -16.15 8.43
N MET A 52 -13.15 -15.26 8.07
CA MET A 52 -14.57 -15.57 7.87
C MET A 52 -14.77 -16.66 6.79
N PHE A 53 -14.03 -16.62 5.69
CA PHE A 53 -14.09 -17.66 4.67
C PHE A 53 -13.58 -19.01 5.20
N GLN A 54 -12.50 -19.02 5.98
CA GLN A 54 -12.00 -20.26 6.60
C GLN A 54 -12.99 -20.83 7.62
N GLU A 55 -13.58 -20.01 8.47
CA GLU A 55 -14.64 -20.41 9.42
C GLU A 55 -15.91 -20.89 8.69
N GLY A 56 -16.20 -20.34 7.51
CA GLY A 56 -17.27 -20.77 6.60
C GLY A 56 -16.98 -22.09 5.86
N GLY A 57 -15.88 -22.79 6.15
CA GLY A 57 -15.55 -24.09 5.59
C GLY A 57 -14.88 -24.07 4.21
N TRP A 58 -14.41 -22.90 3.74
CA TRP A 58 -13.63 -22.82 2.52
C TRP A 58 -12.25 -23.46 2.69
N THR A 59 -11.85 -24.24 1.67
CA THR A 59 -10.60 -25.03 1.71
C THR A 59 -9.44 -24.31 1.03
N GLN A 60 -8.23 -24.82 1.24
CA GLN A 60 -7.01 -24.28 0.63
C GLN A 60 -7.04 -24.28 -0.90
N ASP A 61 -7.78 -25.20 -1.53
CA ASP A 61 -7.94 -25.25 -2.99
C ASP A 61 -8.61 -23.99 -3.57
N GLN A 62 -9.42 -23.32 -2.74
CA GLN A 62 -10.10 -22.08 -3.07
C GLN A 62 -9.31 -20.84 -2.64
N GLY A 63 -8.08 -21.01 -2.17
CA GLY A 63 -7.26 -19.93 -1.58
C GLY A 63 -7.10 -18.72 -2.50
N GLN A 64 -6.91 -18.92 -3.82
CA GLN A 64 -6.77 -17.81 -4.77
C GLN A 64 -8.08 -17.01 -4.92
N LEU A 65 -9.24 -17.66 -4.86
CA LEU A 65 -10.55 -17.01 -4.93
C LEU A 65 -10.82 -16.22 -3.63
N ILE A 66 -10.52 -16.80 -2.47
CA ILE A 66 -10.60 -16.10 -1.17
C ILE A 66 -9.74 -14.84 -1.20
N MET A 67 -8.51 -14.95 -1.70
CA MET A 67 -7.58 -13.83 -1.82
C MET A 67 -8.16 -12.70 -2.69
N LEU A 68 -8.71 -13.03 -3.87
CA LEU A 68 -9.28 -12.03 -4.78
C LEU A 68 -10.47 -11.30 -4.16
N ILE A 69 -11.39 -12.05 -3.54
CA ILE A 69 -12.58 -11.47 -2.90
C ILE A 69 -12.14 -10.60 -1.72
N SER A 70 -11.24 -11.10 -0.86
CA SER A 70 -10.75 -10.35 0.32
C SER A 70 -9.97 -9.09 -0.08
N LEU A 71 -9.21 -9.12 -1.18
CA LEU A 71 -8.52 -7.96 -1.73
C LEU A 71 -9.53 -6.87 -2.15
N LEU A 72 -10.58 -7.23 -2.89
CA LEU A 72 -11.61 -6.30 -3.32
C LEU A 72 -12.38 -5.73 -2.13
N LEU A 73 -12.79 -6.56 -1.19
CA LEU A 73 -13.50 -6.15 0.03
C LEU A 73 -12.64 -5.22 0.90
N SER A 74 -11.35 -5.53 1.05
CA SER A 74 -10.40 -4.65 1.75
C SER A 74 -10.28 -3.28 1.07
N GLY A 75 -10.24 -3.23 -0.26
CA GLY A 75 -10.27 -1.97 -1.02
C GLY A 75 -11.55 -1.18 -0.79
N ILE A 76 -12.73 -1.84 -0.80
CA ILE A 76 -14.03 -1.19 -0.52
C ILE A 76 -14.07 -0.65 0.92
N CYS A 77 -13.59 -1.41 1.89
CA CYS A 77 -13.48 -0.94 3.27
C CYS A 77 -12.53 0.28 3.39
N GLY A 78 -11.43 0.28 2.63
CA GLY A 78 -10.55 1.44 2.50
C GLY A 78 -11.25 2.67 1.93
N ILE A 79 -12.14 2.53 0.93
CA ILE A 79 -12.99 3.63 0.45
C ILE A 79 -13.85 4.16 1.60
N ILE A 80 -14.59 3.28 2.29
CA ILE A 80 -15.51 3.67 3.37
C ILE A 80 -14.76 4.45 4.45
N PHE A 81 -13.60 3.96 4.88
CA PHE A 81 -12.80 4.63 5.89
C PHE A 81 -12.25 5.98 5.41
N SER A 82 -11.81 6.08 4.15
CA SER A 82 -11.32 7.33 3.57
C SER A 82 -12.42 8.38 3.36
N MET A 83 -13.71 7.97 3.27
CA MET A 83 -14.82 8.92 3.18
C MET A 83 -14.93 9.82 4.43
N LEU A 84 -14.43 9.39 5.58
CA LEU A 84 -14.35 10.23 6.78
C LEU A 84 -13.45 11.45 6.53
N LEU A 85 -12.29 11.23 5.91
CA LEU A 85 -11.38 12.31 5.49
C LEU A 85 -12.04 13.18 4.42
N ALA A 86 -12.65 12.56 3.41
CA ALA A 86 -13.30 13.30 2.33
C ALA A 86 -14.42 14.21 2.87
N PHE A 87 -15.25 13.70 3.76
CA PHE A 87 -16.34 14.47 4.35
C PHE A 87 -15.81 15.65 5.20
N SER A 88 -14.80 15.42 6.04
CA SER A 88 -14.21 16.49 6.87
C SER A 88 -13.54 17.57 6.02
N ALA A 89 -12.78 17.18 5.00
CA ALA A 89 -12.03 18.11 4.16
C ALA A 89 -12.91 18.86 3.15
N ILE A 90 -13.93 18.19 2.58
CA ILE A 90 -14.73 18.75 1.47
C ILE A 90 -15.96 19.47 2.00
N ASN A 91 -16.72 18.85 2.90
CA ASN A 91 -17.99 19.41 3.41
C ASN A 91 -17.79 20.34 4.59
N LEU A 92 -16.98 19.90 5.57
CA LEU A 92 -16.72 20.71 6.77
C LEU A 92 -15.61 21.74 6.57
N LYS A 93 -14.89 21.66 5.44
CA LYS A 93 -13.73 22.53 5.14
C LYS A 93 -12.70 22.56 6.28
N ALA A 94 -12.60 21.41 7.01
CA ALA A 94 -11.67 21.24 8.11
C ALA A 94 -10.23 21.16 7.59
N ASP A 95 -9.26 21.43 8.47
CA ASP A 95 -7.85 21.21 8.16
C ASP A 95 -7.60 19.72 7.83
N GLN A 96 -7.06 19.51 6.63
CA GLN A 96 -6.87 18.15 6.08
C GLN A 96 -5.74 17.41 6.80
N THR A 97 -4.75 18.14 7.30
CA THR A 97 -3.63 17.59 8.06
C THR A 97 -4.11 17.05 9.41
N ILE A 98 -4.93 17.85 10.10
CA ILE A 98 -5.53 17.45 11.38
C ILE A 98 -6.47 16.25 11.16
N GLY A 99 -7.32 16.31 10.13
CA GLY A 99 -8.22 15.19 9.80
C GLY A 99 -7.48 13.91 9.47
N GLY A 100 -6.41 14.00 8.68
CA GLY A 100 -5.56 12.86 8.33
C GLY A 100 -4.84 12.24 9.53
N THR A 101 -4.24 13.07 10.38
CA THR A 101 -3.56 12.60 11.59
C THR A 101 -4.53 11.99 12.61
N ALA A 102 -5.72 12.56 12.77
CA ALA A 102 -6.75 11.99 13.61
C ALA A 102 -7.17 10.58 13.16
N LEU A 103 -7.32 10.35 11.85
CA LEU A 103 -7.62 9.02 11.31
C LEU A 103 -6.47 8.03 11.51
N ASN A 104 -5.22 8.48 11.43
CA ASN A 104 -4.06 7.64 11.73
C ASN A 104 -4.01 7.22 13.21
N MET A 105 -4.53 8.02 14.12
CA MET A 105 -4.66 7.65 15.53
C MET A 105 -5.89 6.77 15.79
N LEU A 106 -6.98 7.04 15.08
CA LEU A 106 -8.23 6.28 15.21
C LEU A 106 -8.09 4.84 14.73
N ALA A 107 -7.43 4.63 13.59
CA ALA A 107 -7.37 3.32 12.93
C ALA A 107 -6.74 2.23 13.80
N PRO A 108 -5.54 2.41 14.40
CA PRO A 108 -4.96 1.41 15.31
C PRO A 108 -5.85 1.10 16.50
N ALA A 109 -6.40 2.13 17.14
CA ALA A 109 -7.26 1.98 18.31
C ALA A 109 -8.54 1.19 17.98
N LEU A 110 -9.18 1.54 16.85
CA LEU A 110 -10.39 0.87 16.37
C LEU A 110 -10.11 -0.59 15.99
N VAL A 111 -9.01 -0.84 15.29
CA VAL A 111 -8.60 -2.18 14.88
C VAL A 111 -8.28 -3.05 16.10
N MET A 112 -7.51 -2.55 17.07
CA MET A 112 -7.20 -3.28 18.31
C MET A 112 -8.45 -3.58 19.12
N PHE A 113 -9.39 -2.65 19.19
CA PHE A 113 -10.69 -2.86 19.85
C PHE A 113 -11.46 -4.03 19.21
N PHE A 114 -11.58 -4.07 17.88
CA PHE A 114 -12.27 -5.16 17.19
C PHE A 114 -11.51 -6.49 17.28
N ILE A 115 -10.18 -6.48 17.17
CA ILE A 115 -9.37 -7.70 17.36
C ILE A 115 -9.66 -8.30 18.74
N TYR A 116 -9.64 -7.48 19.79
CA TYR A 116 -9.90 -7.95 21.14
C TYR A 116 -11.34 -8.49 21.32
N MET A 117 -12.33 -7.83 20.71
CA MET A 117 -13.71 -8.31 20.71
C MET A 117 -13.89 -9.67 20.02
N ILE A 118 -13.15 -9.91 18.90
CA ILE A 118 -13.35 -11.12 18.08
C ILE A 118 -12.54 -12.30 18.64
N VAL A 119 -11.27 -12.08 18.99
CA VAL A 119 -10.33 -13.19 19.33
C VAL A 119 -9.79 -13.11 20.75
N GLN A 120 -10.07 -12.04 21.50
CA GLN A 120 -9.57 -11.79 22.87
C GLN A 120 -8.03 -11.87 22.97
N GLN A 121 -7.33 -11.46 21.93
CA GLN A 121 -5.87 -11.45 21.80
C GLN A 121 -5.40 -10.09 21.25
N ASN A 122 -4.09 -9.83 21.35
CA ASN A 122 -3.50 -8.59 20.83
C ASN A 122 -3.23 -8.63 19.30
N SER A 123 -3.46 -9.76 18.65
CA SER A 123 -3.33 -9.90 17.20
C SER A 123 -4.33 -10.91 16.67
N MET A 124 -4.78 -10.71 15.46
CA MET A 124 -5.67 -11.62 14.75
C MET A 124 -4.99 -12.12 13.48
N GLY A 125 -5.06 -13.42 13.26
CA GLY A 125 -4.55 -14.06 12.04
C GLY A 125 -5.56 -15.03 11.44
N MET A 126 -5.09 -15.81 10.48
CA MET A 126 -5.82 -16.92 9.88
C MET A 126 -6.18 -17.98 10.94
N VAL A 127 -7.29 -18.68 10.73
CA VAL A 127 -7.70 -19.80 11.61
C VAL A 127 -6.76 -20.97 11.47
N THR A 128 -6.40 -21.30 10.22
CA THR A 128 -5.53 -22.45 9.90
C THR A 128 -4.45 -22.05 8.91
N GLY A 129 -3.22 -22.49 9.17
CA GLY A 129 -2.08 -22.26 8.28
C GLY A 129 -1.57 -20.82 8.30
N GLY A 130 -0.85 -20.46 7.26
CA GLY A 130 -0.31 -19.11 7.04
C GLY A 130 -0.42 -18.71 5.58
N ALA A 131 -0.20 -17.42 5.28
CA ALA A 131 -0.32 -16.86 3.95
C ALA A 131 0.44 -17.65 2.87
N ALA A 132 1.66 -18.10 3.18
CA ALA A 132 2.48 -18.90 2.26
C ALA A 132 1.88 -20.28 1.93
N GLY A 133 1.07 -20.85 2.81
CA GLY A 133 0.37 -22.11 2.56
C GLY A 133 -0.82 -21.93 1.63
N TRP A 134 -1.62 -20.91 1.84
CA TRP A 134 -2.91 -20.70 1.19
C TRP A 134 -2.84 -19.91 -0.12
N PHE A 135 -1.95 -18.92 -0.20
CA PHE A 135 -1.98 -17.91 -1.27
C PHE A 135 -0.74 -17.91 -2.16
N MET A 136 0.36 -18.53 -1.70
CA MET A 136 1.61 -18.56 -2.47
C MET A 136 1.51 -19.58 -3.60
N ILE A 137 1.77 -19.15 -4.82
CA ILE A 137 1.90 -20.02 -5.98
C ILE A 137 3.21 -20.79 -5.88
N LYS A 138 3.12 -22.13 -6.03
CA LYS A 138 4.26 -23.07 -6.00
C LYS A 138 4.14 -23.99 -7.21
N PRO A 139 5.22 -24.65 -7.65
CA PRO A 139 5.14 -25.66 -8.72
C PRO A 139 4.11 -26.76 -8.42
N SER A 140 3.94 -27.11 -7.14
CA SER A 140 2.91 -28.08 -6.71
C SER A 140 1.47 -27.64 -6.97
N THR A 141 1.21 -26.33 -7.10
CA THR A 141 -0.11 -25.81 -7.48
C THR A 141 -0.48 -26.17 -8.93
N PHE A 142 0.51 -26.42 -9.77
CA PHE A 142 0.35 -26.86 -11.15
C PHE A 142 0.57 -28.36 -11.36
N GLY A 143 0.59 -29.16 -10.26
CA GLY A 143 0.77 -30.61 -10.32
C GLY A 143 2.21 -31.11 -10.48
N TYR A 144 3.22 -30.23 -10.40
CA TYR A 144 4.62 -30.62 -10.44
C TYR A 144 5.15 -31.06 -9.06
N PRO A 145 6.19 -31.90 -8.98
CA PRO A 145 6.80 -32.33 -7.72
C PRO A 145 7.29 -31.14 -6.89
N LYS A 146 7.25 -31.27 -5.55
CA LYS A 146 7.82 -30.25 -4.66
C LYS A 146 9.31 -30.04 -4.95
N GLY A 147 9.71 -28.80 -5.19
CA GLY A 147 11.11 -28.45 -5.51
C GLY A 147 11.44 -28.48 -7.00
N TYR A 148 10.47 -28.72 -7.89
CA TYR A 148 10.66 -28.61 -9.33
C TYR A 148 11.02 -27.17 -9.71
N SER A 149 12.06 -26.97 -10.52
CA SER A 149 12.50 -25.68 -11.06
C SER A 149 12.21 -25.61 -12.55
N PHE A 150 11.57 -24.53 -12.96
CA PHE A 150 11.32 -24.22 -14.38
C PHE A 150 12.51 -23.48 -15.04
N GLY A 151 13.60 -23.30 -14.29
CA GLY A 151 14.75 -22.49 -14.68
C GLY A 151 14.71 -21.06 -14.06
N PRO A 152 15.86 -20.39 -13.94
CA PRO A 152 16.01 -19.16 -13.13
C PRO A 152 15.08 -18.03 -13.56
N PHE A 153 14.73 -17.93 -14.84
CA PHE A 153 13.84 -16.89 -15.34
C PHE A 153 12.36 -17.16 -14.98
N LEU A 154 11.88 -18.39 -15.24
CA LEU A 154 10.49 -18.76 -14.94
C LEU A 154 10.26 -18.92 -13.44
N ASP A 155 11.23 -19.40 -12.69
CA ASP A 155 11.18 -19.49 -11.23
C ASP A 155 11.00 -18.11 -10.58
N PHE A 156 11.58 -17.07 -11.16
CA PHE A 156 11.37 -15.71 -10.68
C PHE A 156 9.87 -15.30 -10.70
N PHE A 157 9.13 -15.70 -11.75
CA PHE A 157 7.74 -15.31 -11.93
C PHE A 157 6.71 -16.30 -11.35
N ILE A 158 7.05 -17.58 -11.21
CA ILE A 158 6.07 -18.63 -10.90
C ILE A 158 6.33 -19.29 -9.56
N ASN A 159 7.58 -19.33 -9.09
CA ASN A 159 7.94 -20.06 -7.89
C ASN A 159 7.94 -19.16 -6.65
N LYS A 160 7.16 -19.53 -5.62
CA LYS A 160 7.06 -18.81 -4.34
C LYS A 160 6.61 -17.35 -4.47
N VAL A 161 5.67 -17.06 -5.35
CA VAL A 161 5.15 -15.71 -5.59
C VAL A 161 3.67 -15.64 -5.21
N TYR A 162 3.24 -14.49 -4.73
CA TYR A 162 1.84 -14.19 -4.48
C TYR A 162 1.19 -13.57 -5.72
N LEU A 163 0.04 -14.11 -6.13
CA LEU A 163 -0.73 -13.56 -7.27
C LEU A 163 -1.09 -12.09 -7.05
N THR A 164 -1.33 -11.68 -5.80
CA THR A 164 -1.62 -10.29 -5.41
C THR A 164 -0.53 -9.33 -5.88
N THR A 165 0.74 -9.74 -5.89
CA THR A 165 1.86 -8.90 -6.36
C THR A 165 1.62 -8.47 -7.81
N TYR A 166 1.24 -9.40 -8.69
CA TYR A 166 0.94 -9.09 -10.11
C TYR A 166 -0.33 -8.27 -10.27
N ILE A 167 -1.37 -8.60 -9.50
CA ILE A 167 -2.63 -7.83 -9.51
C ILE A 167 -2.36 -6.39 -9.11
N CYS A 168 -1.56 -6.14 -8.07
CA CYS A 168 -1.19 -4.80 -7.64
C CYS A 168 -0.39 -4.04 -8.71
N ILE A 169 0.52 -4.70 -9.41
CA ILE A 169 1.27 -4.09 -10.53
C ILE A 169 0.30 -3.71 -11.66
N ILE A 170 -0.64 -4.59 -12.00
CA ILE A 170 -1.67 -4.31 -13.02
C ILE A 170 -2.55 -3.13 -12.57
N ILE A 171 -3.02 -3.12 -11.33
CA ILE A 171 -3.81 -2.01 -10.76
C ILE A 171 -3.00 -0.70 -10.82
N PHE A 172 -1.71 -0.74 -10.47
CA PHE A 172 -0.82 0.41 -10.55
C PHE A 172 -0.76 0.98 -11.96
N ILE A 173 -0.58 0.13 -12.97
CA ILE A 173 -0.53 0.52 -14.38
C ILE A 173 -1.88 1.11 -14.82
N LEU A 174 -3.00 0.43 -14.52
CA LEU A 174 -4.34 0.88 -14.89
C LEU A 174 -4.70 2.24 -14.27
N VAL A 175 -4.41 2.43 -12.98
CA VAL A 175 -4.67 3.70 -12.29
C VAL A 175 -3.74 4.80 -12.81
N SER A 176 -2.49 4.48 -13.16
CA SER A 176 -1.57 5.43 -13.79
C SER A 176 -2.09 5.90 -15.15
N ILE A 177 -2.59 4.97 -15.99
CA ILE A 177 -3.22 5.28 -17.26
C ILE A 177 -4.49 6.12 -17.02
N PHE A 178 -5.31 5.72 -16.06
CA PHE A 178 -6.51 6.48 -15.68
C PHE A 178 -6.19 7.92 -15.33
N LEU A 179 -5.21 8.17 -14.46
CA LEU A 179 -4.85 9.52 -14.03
C LEU A 179 -4.28 10.39 -15.16
N TYR A 180 -3.46 9.82 -16.05
CA TYR A 180 -2.68 10.62 -17.01
C TYR A 180 -3.19 10.56 -18.44
N LYS A 181 -4.00 9.57 -18.81
CA LYS A 181 -4.45 9.37 -20.20
C LYS A 181 -5.96 9.49 -20.39
N THR A 182 -6.78 9.47 -19.31
CA THR A 182 -8.24 9.58 -19.45
C THR A 182 -8.76 10.99 -19.22
N LYS A 183 -9.95 11.28 -19.79
CA LYS A 183 -10.66 12.57 -19.61
C LYS A 183 -10.98 12.82 -18.13
N THR A 184 -11.39 11.80 -17.40
CA THR A 184 -11.71 11.89 -15.96
C THR A 184 -10.46 12.19 -15.13
N GLY A 185 -9.33 11.53 -15.41
CA GLY A 185 -8.06 11.81 -14.76
C GLY A 185 -7.54 13.24 -15.02
N MET A 186 -7.73 13.75 -16.24
CA MET A 186 -7.39 15.16 -16.54
C MET A 186 -8.27 16.13 -15.73
N ARG A 187 -9.59 15.88 -15.63
CA ARG A 187 -10.51 16.68 -14.82
C ARG A 187 -10.15 16.63 -13.34
N LEU A 188 -9.76 15.46 -12.84
CA LEU A 188 -9.32 15.30 -11.45
C LEU A 188 -8.08 16.15 -11.17
N ARG A 189 -7.07 16.08 -12.03
CA ARG A 189 -5.82 16.87 -11.88
C ARG A 189 -6.07 18.37 -12.04
N SER A 190 -6.98 18.81 -12.91
CA SER A 190 -7.34 20.24 -13.03
C SER A 190 -7.95 20.79 -11.74
N CYS A 191 -8.71 19.97 -10.99
CA CYS A 191 -9.25 20.36 -9.68
C CYS A 191 -8.17 20.55 -8.61
N GLY A 192 -7.04 19.83 -8.71
CA GLY A 192 -5.90 20.03 -7.82
C GLY A 192 -5.00 21.20 -8.20
N GLU A 193 -4.96 21.59 -9.49
CA GLU A 193 -4.16 22.73 -9.94
C GLU A 193 -4.92 24.06 -9.78
N ASN A 194 -6.17 24.13 -10.24
CA ASN A 194 -7.03 25.31 -10.11
C ASN A 194 -8.51 24.91 -10.08
N PRO A 195 -9.10 24.71 -8.89
CA PRO A 195 -10.47 24.27 -8.76
C PRO A 195 -11.49 25.30 -9.28
N GLN A 196 -11.19 26.60 -9.18
CA GLN A 196 -12.09 27.66 -9.66
C GLN A 196 -12.16 27.68 -11.19
N ALA A 197 -11.03 27.54 -11.87
CA ALA A 197 -11.00 27.44 -13.34
C ALA A 197 -11.68 26.13 -13.79
N ALA A 198 -11.51 25.03 -13.06
CA ALA A 198 -12.20 23.77 -13.37
C ALA A 198 -13.74 23.91 -13.24
N ASP A 199 -14.22 24.57 -12.18
CA ASP A 199 -15.66 24.84 -12.00
C ASP A 199 -16.23 25.74 -13.11
N SER A 200 -15.48 26.76 -13.55
CA SER A 200 -15.88 27.65 -14.65
C SER A 200 -16.07 26.89 -15.97
N LEU A 201 -15.37 25.78 -16.15
CA LEU A 201 -15.54 24.87 -17.31
C LEU A 201 -16.63 23.80 -17.09
N GLY A 202 -17.45 23.92 -16.01
CA GLY A 202 -18.53 23.00 -15.70
C GLY A 202 -18.09 21.69 -15.05
N ILE A 203 -16.86 21.59 -14.55
CA ILE A 203 -16.39 20.42 -13.83
C ILE A 203 -16.85 20.50 -12.37
N ASN A 204 -17.55 19.50 -11.89
CA ASN A 204 -17.95 19.44 -10.48
C ASN A 204 -16.75 19.08 -9.60
N VAL A 205 -16.15 20.09 -8.96
CA VAL A 205 -14.96 19.96 -8.11
C VAL A 205 -15.20 19.02 -6.92
N TYR A 206 -16.36 19.11 -6.27
CA TYR A 206 -16.69 18.25 -5.13
C TYR A 206 -16.66 16.76 -5.52
N LYS A 207 -17.34 16.41 -6.65
CA LYS A 207 -17.34 15.03 -7.15
C LYS A 207 -15.93 14.53 -7.48
N MET A 208 -15.09 15.38 -8.08
CA MET A 208 -13.72 15.00 -8.43
C MET A 208 -12.85 14.81 -7.18
N ARG A 209 -12.98 15.63 -6.16
CA ARG A 209 -12.29 15.48 -4.88
C ARG A 209 -12.71 14.20 -4.16
N TYR A 210 -14.03 13.92 -4.08
CA TYR A 210 -14.54 12.65 -3.54
C TYR A 210 -14.01 11.42 -4.30
N LEU A 211 -13.96 11.50 -5.62
CA LEU A 211 -13.41 10.42 -6.46
C LEU A 211 -11.92 10.22 -6.20
N GLY A 212 -11.14 11.30 -6.07
CA GLY A 212 -9.71 11.24 -5.77
C GLY A 212 -9.43 10.57 -4.42
N VAL A 213 -10.14 10.99 -3.37
CA VAL A 213 -10.00 10.40 -2.03
C VAL A 213 -10.53 8.97 -1.99
N GLY A 214 -11.62 8.67 -2.68
CA GLY A 214 -12.16 7.30 -2.79
C GLY A 214 -11.20 6.33 -3.47
N LEU A 215 -10.60 6.75 -4.61
CA LEU A 215 -9.55 5.97 -5.26
C LEU A 215 -8.33 5.77 -4.36
N SER A 216 -7.93 6.84 -3.65
CA SER A 216 -6.86 6.76 -2.66
C SER A 216 -7.19 5.74 -1.57
N GLY A 217 -8.40 5.78 -1.01
CA GLY A 217 -8.86 4.83 -0.02
C GLY A 217 -8.86 3.38 -0.51
N PHE A 218 -9.33 3.16 -1.74
CA PHE A 218 -9.31 1.84 -2.36
C PHE A 218 -7.89 1.27 -2.47
N LEU A 219 -6.97 2.06 -3.04
CA LEU A 219 -5.59 1.64 -3.24
C LEU A 219 -4.85 1.43 -1.92
N ALA A 220 -5.09 2.29 -0.92
CA ALA A 220 -4.50 2.12 0.41
C ALA A 220 -5.05 0.87 1.12
N GLY A 221 -6.35 0.57 0.98
CA GLY A 221 -6.95 -0.67 1.48
C GLY A 221 -6.36 -1.91 0.82
N VAL A 222 -6.25 -1.92 -0.51
CA VAL A 222 -5.57 -2.97 -1.28
C VAL A 222 -4.11 -3.12 -0.86
N GLY A 223 -3.40 -2.01 -0.67
CA GLY A 223 -2.01 -1.99 -0.18
C GLY A 223 -1.89 -2.59 1.22
N GLY A 224 -2.85 -2.30 2.12
CA GLY A 224 -2.92 -2.87 3.47
C GLY A 224 -3.14 -4.38 3.45
N PHE A 225 -4.08 -4.88 2.66
CA PHE A 225 -4.27 -6.32 2.45
C PHE A 225 -3.02 -6.99 1.91
N THR A 226 -2.40 -6.38 0.89
CA THR A 226 -1.18 -6.92 0.27
C THR A 226 -0.05 -6.98 1.29
N PHE A 227 0.11 -5.95 2.13
CA PHE A 227 1.08 -5.92 3.22
C PHE A 227 0.83 -7.05 4.23
N SER A 228 -0.40 -7.22 4.72
CA SER A 228 -0.72 -8.28 5.69
C SER A 228 -0.43 -9.67 5.13
N MET A 229 -0.67 -9.88 3.83
CA MET A 229 -0.42 -11.16 3.18
C MET A 229 1.06 -11.43 2.92
N THR A 230 1.80 -10.43 2.43
CA THR A 230 3.20 -10.64 1.99
C THR A 230 4.21 -10.50 3.11
N THR A 231 4.02 -9.55 4.01
CA THR A 231 4.99 -9.18 5.06
C THR A 231 4.59 -9.63 6.46
N ALA A 232 3.28 -9.61 6.78
CA ALA A 232 2.78 -9.95 8.10
C ALA A 232 2.18 -11.37 8.20
N ASN A 233 2.42 -12.23 7.21
CA ASN A 233 1.92 -13.61 7.17
C ASN A 233 0.41 -13.73 7.45
N MET A 234 -0.37 -12.80 6.91
CA MET A 234 -1.82 -12.68 7.09
C MET A 234 -2.22 -12.50 8.55
N THR A 235 -1.48 -11.67 9.28
CA THR A 235 -1.82 -11.24 10.64
C THR A 235 -2.07 -9.73 10.68
N SER A 236 -2.91 -9.29 11.60
CA SER A 236 -3.15 -7.88 11.90
C SER A 236 -3.05 -7.66 13.41
N ASN A 237 -2.33 -6.63 13.80
CA ASN A 237 -2.14 -6.19 15.18
C ASN A 237 -2.32 -4.67 15.33
N GLY A 238 -3.03 -4.04 14.37
CA GLY A 238 -3.22 -2.58 14.36
C GLY A 238 -1.99 -1.78 13.93
N ASP A 239 -1.00 -2.43 13.29
CA ASP A 239 0.21 -1.77 12.78
C ASP A 239 0.55 -2.28 11.36
N VAL A 240 1.07 -1.39 10.53
CA VAL A 240 1.60 -1.69 9.19
C VAL A 240 3.06 -1.23 9.04
N ALA A 241 3.78 -1.16 10.15
CA ALA A 241 5.21 -0.86 10.22
C ALA A 241 5.63 0.45 9.49
N GLY A 242 4.77 1.49 9.54
CA GLY A 242 5.04 2.80 8.96
C GLY A 242 5.00 2.83 7.42
N TYR A 243 4.39 1.85 6.77
CA TYR A 243 4.35 1.78 5.30
C TYR A 243 3.58 2.93 4.66
N GLY A 244 2.50 3.41 5.29
CA GLY A 244 1.75 4.56 4.78
C GLY A 244 2.56 5.84 4.82
N PHE A 245 3.29 6.10 5.89
CA PHE A 245 4.20 7.24 5.98
C PHE A 245 5.38 7.13 5.00
N LEU A 246 5.94 5.93 4.85
CA LEU A 246 6.98 5.69 3.87
C LEU A 246 6.47 5.87 2.44
N ALA A 247 5.21 5.52 2.17
CA ALA A 247 4.56 5.72 0.89
C ALA A 247 4.40 7.21 0.56
N LEU A 248 4.07 8.06 1.54
CA LEU A 248 4.08 9.52 1.37
C LEU A 248 5.48 10.02 0.97
N ALA A 249 6.53 9.54 1.64
CA ALA A 249 7.89 9.90 1.28
C ALA A 249 8.25 9.46 -0.15
N VAL A 250 7.86 8.24 -0.54
CA VAL A 250 8.05 7.74 -1.92
C VAL A 250 7.27 8.56 -2.95
N MET A 251 6.06 9.00 -2.63
CA MET A 251 5.25 9.86 -3.48
C MET A 251 5.94 11.22 -3.71
N ILE A 252 6.41 11.86 -2.64
CA ILE A 252 7.14 13.13 -2.70
C ILE A 252 8.44 12.95 -3.50
N PHE A 253 9.22 11.91 -3.21
CA PHE A 253 10.42 11.55 -3.96
C PHE A 253 10.13 11.31 -5.44
N GLY A 254 9.05 10.57 -5.73
CA GLY A 254 8.58 10.32 -7.10
C GLY A 254 8.01 11.54 -7.80
N ASN A 255 7.94 12.69 -7.12
CA ASN A 255 7.45 13.97 -7.65
C ASN A 255 6.06 13.83 -8.29
N TRP A 256 5.16 13.09 -7.63
CA TRP A 256 3.78 12.79 -8.06
C TRP A 256 3.69 12.13 -9.45
N THR A 257 4.76 11.51 -9.94
CA THR A 257 4.77 10.81 -11.23
C THR A 257 4.86 9.30 -11.04
N PRO A 258 3.98 8.49 -11.67
CA PRO A 258 3.94 7.04 -11.43
C PRO A 258 5.26 6.31 -11.71
N LEU A 259 5.96 6.69 -12.78
CA LEU A 259 7.22 6.02 -13.13
C LEU A 259 8.31 6.21 -12.06
N ASN A 260 8.43 7.44 -11.54
CA ASN A 260 9.40 7.72 -10.48
C ASN A 260 8.98 7.07 -9.15
N ILE A 261 7.65 7.01 -8.88
CA ILE A 261 7.10 6.30 -7.71
C ILE A 261 7.46 4.82 -7.78
N ALA A 262 7.32 4.19 -8.95
CA ALA A 262 7.73 2.79 -9.13
C ALA A 262 9.22 2.61 -8.82
N GLY A 263 10.08 3.46 -9.38
CA GLY A 263 11.52 3.44 -9.08
C GLY A 263 11.84 3.67 -7.60
N GLY A 264 11.20 4.66 -6.98
CA GLY A 264 11.32 4.94 -5.54
C GLY A 264 10.85 3.78 -4.69
N SER A 265 9.71 3.16 -5.02
CA SER A 265 9.19 2.00 -4.29
C SER A 265 10.12 0.79 -4.36
N ILE A 266 10.76 0.55 -5.50
CA ILE A 266 11.77 -0.50 -5.65
C ILE A 266 12.98 -0.21 -4.76
N LEU A 267 13.48 1.03 -4.77
CA LEU A 267 14.61 1.44 -3.95
C LEU A 267 14.31 1.27 -2.45
N PHE A 268 13.20 1.83 -1.98
CA PHE A 268 12.82 1.72 -0.56
C PHE A 268 12.42 0.30 -0.17
N GLY A 269 11.81 -0.46 -1.09
CA GLY A 269 11.52 -1.88 -0.94
C GLY A 269 12.78 -2.72 -0.75
N LEU A 270 13.86 -2.39 -1.46
CA LEU A 270 15.16 -3.02 -1.30
C LEU A 270 15.70 -2.80 0.12
N PHE A 271 15.66 -1.56 0.64
CA PHE A 271 16.13 -1.27 1.99
C PHE A 271 15.26 -1.91 3.08
N LYS A 272 13.93 -1.94 2.88
CA LYS A 272 13.03 -2.69 3.78
C LYS A 272 13.32 -4.20 3.73
N CYS A 273 13.58 -4.75 2.55
CA CYS A 273 13.98 -6.16 2.39
C CYS A 273 15.29 -6.46 3.15
N ILE A 274 16.32 -5.64 2.97
CA ILE A 274 17.58 -5.79 3.70
C ILE A 274 17.34 -5.71 5.21
N ALA A 275 16.56 -4.71 5.66
CA ALA A 275 16.24 -4.53 7.08
C ALA A 275 15.49 -5.72 7.69
N ALA A 276 14.68 -6.44 6.89
CA ALA A 276 13.91 -7.58 7.35
C ALA A 276 14.68 -8.91 7.27
N THR A 277 15.60 -9.05 6.32
CA THR A 277 16.25 -10.32 5.99
C THR A 277 17.76 -10.34 6.25
N TYR A 278 18.35 -9.28 6.84
CA TYR A 278 19.81 -9.16 7.05
C TYR A 278 20.42 -10.40 7.73
N SER A 279 19.68 -11.07 8.63
CA SER A 279 20.14 -12.24 9.39
C SER A 279 19.98 -13.57 8.66
N THR A 280 19.26 -13.59 7.53
CA THR A 280 18.95 -14.81 6.77
C THR A 280 19.32 -14.68 5.29
N LEU A 281 19.88 -13.52 4.90
CA LEU A 281 20.24 -13.26 3.52
C LEU A 281 21.60 -13.88 3.19
N ASP A 282 21.56 -15.00 2.48
CA ASP A 282 22.72 -15.61 1.85
C ASP A 282 22.88 -15.04 0.43
N ILE A 283 23.89 -14.20 0.25
CA ILE A 283 24.16 -13.50 -1.02
C ILE A 283 24.83 -14.43 -2.02
N ASN A 284 25.71 -15.29 -1.55
CA ASN A 284 26.57 -16.13 -2.38
C ASN A 284 26.04 -17.56 -2.55
N GLY A 285 25.14 -18.01 -1.66
CA GLY A 285 24.63 -19.39 -1.64
C GLY A 285 25.59 -20.37 -0.96
N ASP A 286 26.52 -19.84 -0.15
CA ASP A 286 27.53 -20.62 0.60
C ASP A 286 27.11 -20.93 2.05
N GLY A 287 25.91 -20.52 2.45
CA GLY A 287 25.40 -20.67 3.82
C GLY A 287 25.92 -19.63 4.79
N VAL A 288 26.71 -18.65 4.31
CA VAL A 288 27.28 -17.56 5.12
C VAL A 288 26.37 -16.35 5.01
N PHE A 289 25.92 -15.82 6.16
CA PHE A 289 25.07 -14.63 6.23
C PHE A 289 25.95 -13.37 6.37
N ALA A 290 26.51 -12.92 5.26
CA ALA A 290 27.51 -11.87 5.22
C ALA A 290 27.11 -10.59 5.98
N LEU A 291 25.84 -10.17 5.91
CA LEU A 291 25.35 -8.99 6.63
C LEU A 291 25.29 -9.18 8.16
N ASN A 292 25.11 -10.42 8.61
CA ASN A 292 25.10 -10.75 10.03
C ASN A 292 26.52 -10.82 10.61
N GLU A 293 27.50 -11.25 9.80
CA GLU A 293 28.92 -11.37 10.22
C GLU A 293 29.62 -10.03 10.38
N ILE A 294 29.15 -8.97 9.70
CA ILE A 294 29.70 -7.61 9.85
C ILE A 294 29.56 -7.08 11.29
N GLY A 295 28.72 -7.71 12.14
CA GLY A 295 28.58 -7.32 13.54
C GLY A 295 27.83 -6.00 13.77
N ILE A 296 27.14 -5.48 12.75
CA ILE A 296 26.32 -4.26 12.86
C ILE A 296 25.04 -4.60 13.62
N SER A 297 24.66 -3.74 14.58
CA SER A 297 23.42 -3.90 15.33
C SER A 297 22.20 -4.01 14.43
N PRO A 298 21.24 -4.94 14.70
CA PRO A 298 19.98 -5.07 13.98
C PRO A 298 19.19 -3.76 13.83
N TYR A 299 19.32 -2.89 14.81
CA TYR A 299 18.65 -1.58 14.81
C TYR A 299 19.14 -0.66 13.67
N VAL A 300 20.43 -0.73 13.31
CA VAL A 300 20.99 0.06 12.21
C VAL A 300 20.37 -0.36 10.88
N TYR A 301 20.20 -1.65 10.63
CA TYR A 301 19.53 -2.14 9.43
C TYR A 301 18.08 -1.68 9.37
N ARG A 302 17.36 -1.68 10.50
CA ARG A 302 15.97 -1.19 10.57
C ARG A 302 15.85 0.31 10.36
N MET A 303 16.87 1.09 10.67
CA MET A 303 16.91 2.53 10.42
C MET A 303 17.21 2.89 8.96
N LEU A 304 17.82 2.00 8.17
CA LEU A 304 18.24 2.28 6.79
C LEU A 304 17.15 2.91 5.91
N PRO A 305 15.91 2.38 5.84
CA PRO A 305 14.88 2.98 5.00
C PRO A 305 14.60 4.44 5.36
N TYR A 306 14.59 4.77 6.64
CA TYR A 306 14.29 6.12 7.14
C TYR A 306 15.45 7.09 6.90
N VAL A 307 16.68 6.65 7.16
CA VAL A 307 17.90 7.47 6.89
C VAL A 307 18.00 7.79 5.40
N ILE A 308 17.75 6.81 4.54
CA ILE A 308 17.76 7.02 3.09
C ILE A 308 16.63 7.94 2.66
N THR A 309 15.45 7.85 3.27
CA THR A 309 14.36 8.79 3.04
C THR A 309 14.82 10.24 3.26
N LEU A 310 15.47 10.50 4.40
CA LEU A 310 15.98 11.85 4.73
C LEU A 310 17.01 12.33 3.71
N ILE A 311 17.96 11.46 3.35
CA ILE A 311 19.00 11.78 2.36
C ILE A 311 18.36 12.11 1.01
N VAL A 312 17.49 11.26 0.53
CA VAL A 312 16.82 11.42 -0.76
C VAL A 312 15.97 12.70 -0.80
N LEU A 313 15.19 12.97 0.26
CA LEU A 313 14.41 14.19 0.36
C LEU A 313 15.26 15.45 0.36
N ALA A 314 16.43 15.44 1.00
CA ALA A 314 17.36 16.57 1.00
C ALA A 314 17.84 16.94 -0.42
N PHE A 315 18.01 15.94 -1.30
CA PHE A 315 18.46 16.19 -2.69
C PHE A 315 17.29 16.49 -3.66
N THR A 316 16.09 15.98 -3.41
CA THR A 316 14.95 16.08 -4.35
C THR A 316 14.01 17.24 -4.07
N SER A 317 14.12 17.92 -2.93
CA SER A 317 13.17 18.95 -2.50
C SER A 317 13.14 20.21 -3.39
N LYS A 318 14.16 20.45 -4.22
CA LYS A 318 14.31 21.68 -5.03
C LYS A 318 13.35 21.76 -6.24
N SER A 319 12.71 20.68 -6.69
CA SER A 319 11.86 20.67 -7.89
C SER A 319 10.53 19.96 -7.66
N SER A 320 9.82 20.35 -6.60
CA SER A 320 8.53 19.74 -6.27
C SER A 320 7.41 20.16 -7.25
N ARG A 321 6.63 19.19 -7.74
CA ARG A 321 5.44 19.38 -8.59
C ARG A 321 4.14 19.14 -7.81
N VAL A 322 4.10 19.66 -6.61
CA VAL A 322 2.90 19.68 -5.76
C VAL A 322 1.76 20.40 -6.50
N PRO A 323 0.52 19.88 -6.49
CA PRO A 323 -0.63 20.60 -7.04
C PRO A 323 -0.86 21.92 -6.31
N LYS A 324 -1.12 23.00 -7.06
CA LYS A 324 -1.17 24.37 -6.49
C LYS A 324 -2.31 24.58 -5.48
N ALA A 325 -3.44 23.89 -5.65
CA ALA A 325 -4.59 23.99 -4.77
C ALA A 325 -4.69 22.84 -3.76
N GLU A 326 -3.56 22.12 -3.54
CA GLU A 326 -3.49 21.07 -2.53
C GLU A 326 -3.66 21.66 -1.12
N GLY A 327 -4.48 21.00 -0.30
CA GLY A 327 -4.76 21.45 1.06
C GLY A 327 -5.69 22.65 1.18
N ILE A 328 -6.03 23.32 0.07
CA ILE A 328 -6.88 24.49 0.08
C ILE A 328 -8.35 24.06 -0.01
N PRO A 329 -9.19 24.43 0.97
CA PRO A 329 -10.63 24.21 0.89
C PRO A 329 -11.21 24.89 -0.34
N TYR A 330 -12.07 24.20 -1.09
CA TYR A 330 -12.76 24.79 -2.22
C TYR A 330 -14.09 25.39 -1.78
N ASP A 331 -14.33 26.65 -2.14
CA ASP A 331 -15.62 27.31 -1.95
C ASP A 331 -16.13 27.88 -3.29
N LYS A 332 -17.33 27.46 -3.66
CA LYS A 332 -17.98 27.91 -4.89
C LYS A 332 -18.37 29.39 -4.86
N GLY A 333 -18.54 29.95 -3.66
CA GLY A 333 -18.91 31.34 -3.45
C GLY A 333 -17.75 32.35 -3.52
N MET A 334 -16.51 31.87 -3.44
CA MET A 334 -15.30 32.71 -3.54
C MET A 334 -14.87 32.87 -5.02
N ARG A 335 -15.57 33.68 -5.78
CA ARG A 335 -15.17 34.10 -7.13
C ARG A 335 -14.53 35.46 -7.10
#